data_ba69e32614077f3f7525648adbe7bd02
#
_entry.id   ba69e32614077f3f7525648adbe7bd02
#
_cell.length_a   1.000
_cell.length_b   1.000
_cell.length_c   1.000
_cell.angle_alpha   90.00
_cell.angle_beta   90.00
_cell.angle_gamma   90.00
#
_symmetry.space_group_name_H-M   'P 1'
#
loop_
_entity.id
_entity.type
_entity.pdbx_description
1 polymer ?
#
loop_
_entity_poly.entity_id
_entity_poly.type
_entity_poly.pdbx_seq_one_letter_code
_entity_poly.pdbx_strand_id
1 'polypeptide(L)'
;MALIKHVKGVHPKFGDDCYLAENATVVGDVVMGDQCSIWFNAVVRGDVNSIRMGNKVNVQDGAVLHCTYQKTKVVIGNNVSIGHNALVHG
;
A
#
# COMPACT_ATOMS: atom_id res chain seq x y z
N MET A 1 2.65 -15.73 3.70
CA MET A 1 2.47 -15.08 2.40
C MET A 1 1.50 -13.92 2.56
N ALA A 2 1.82 -12.76 1.99
CA ALA A 2 0.93 -11.61 2.06
C ALA A 2 -0.42 -11.88 1.41
N LEU A 3 -1.47 -11.26 1.91
CA LEU A 3 -2.79 -11.31 1.30
C LEU A 3 -2.89 -10.19 0.25
N ILE A 4 -3.02 -10.59 -1.00
CA ILE A 4 -3.13 -9.66 -2.13
C ILE A 4 -4.45 -9.93 -2.83
N LYS A 5 -5.32 -8.92 -2.88
CA LYS A 5 -6.66 -9.08 -3.45
C LYS A 5 -6.95 -8.04 -4.51
N HIS A 6 -7.59 -8.46 -5.59
CA HIS A 6 -8.16 -7.53 -6.55
C HIS A 6 -9.51 -7.00 -6.07
N VAL A 7 -9.88 -5.83 -6.57
CA VAL A 7 -11.21 -5.25 -6.39
C VAL A 7 -11.71 -4.80 -7.75
N LYS A 8 -12.87 -5.29 -8.17
CA LYS A 8 -13.46 -4.98 -9.48
C LYS A 8 -12.49 -5.21 -10.64
N GLY A 9 -11.72 -6.30 -10.55
CA GLY A 9 -10.76 -6.67 -11.59
C GLY A 9 -9.44 -5.90 -11.54
N VAL A 10 -9.27 -4.95 -10.62
CA VAL A 10 -8.01 -4.21 -10.49
C VAL A 10 -7.14 -4.89 -9.44
N HIS A 11 -5.94 -5.28 -9.85
CA HIS A 11 -4.97 -5.96 -9.00
C HIS A 11 -3.89 -4.99 -8.54
N PRO A 12 -3.39 -5.13 -7.32
CA PRO A 12 -2.19 -4.41 -6.91
C PRO A 12 -1.02 -4.73 -7.83
N LYS A 13 -0.19 -3.72 -8.10
CA LYS A 13 1.01 -3.86 -8.91
C LYS A 13 2.23 -3.43 -8.12
N PHE A 14 3.29 -4.21 -8.23
CA PHE A 14 4.52 -4.00 -7.49
C PHE A 14 5.68 -3.84 -8.46
N GLY A 15 6.58 -2.91 -8.16
CA GLY A 15 7.85 -2.81 -8.87
C GLY A 15 8.79 -3.94 -8.46
N ASP A 16 10.07 -3.77 -8.80
CA ASP A 16 11.09 -4.79 -8.52
C ASP A 16 11.57 -4.73 -7.08
N ASP A 17 11.95 -5.89 -6.56
CA ASP A 17 12.59 -6.04 -5.25
C ASP A 17 11.75 -5.53 -4.08
N CYS A 18 10.43 -5.64 -4.18
CA CYS A 18 9.54 -5.31 -3.08
C CYS A 18 9.47 -6.44 -2.06
N TYR A 19 9.38 -6.08 -0.79
CA TYR A 19 9.17 -7.03 0.31
C TYR A 19 7.76 -6.88 0.86
N LEU A 20 7.04 -7.98 0.93
CA LEU A 20 5.71 -8.04 1.56
C LEU A 20 5.76 -9.07 2.68
N ALA A 21 5.58 -8.62 3.91
CA ALA A 21 5.52 -9.51 5.06
C ALA A 21 4.35 -10.49 4.91
N GLU A 22 4.46 -11.67 5.49
CA GLU A 22 3.50 -12.75 5.23
C GLU A 22 2.07 -12.45 5.69
N ASN A 23 1.88 -11.52 6.62
CA ASN A 23 0.54 -11.10 7.02
C ASN A 23 0.20 -9.64 6.65
N ALA A 24 0.95 -9.07 5.73
CA ALA A 24 0.56 -7.79 5.12
C ALA A 24 -0.63 -8.01 4.19
N THR A 25 -1.45 -6.98 4.05
CA THR A 25 -2.62 -7.01 3.17
C THR A 25 -2.57 -5.85 2.18
N VAL A 26 -2.69 -6.16 0.89
CA VAL A 26 -2.71 -5.15 -0.17
C VAL A 26 -3.91 -5.42 -1.07
N VAL A 27 -4.77 -4.43 -1.22
CA VAL A 27 -6.07 -4.62 -1.87
C VAL A 27 -6.28 -3.55 -2.94
N GLY A 28 -6.70 -3.99 -4.11
CA GLY A 28 -7.27 -3.15 -5.15
C GLY A 28 -6.27 -2.32 -5.94
N ASP A 29 -6.61 -1.07 -6.18
CA ASP A 29 -5.88 -0.17 -7.06
C ASP A 29 -4.67 0.46 -6.35
N VAL A 30 -3.64 -0.35 -6.19
CA VAL A 30 -2.39 0.04 -5.56
C VAL A 30 -1.26 -0.17 -6.56
N VAL A 31 -0.46 0.85 -6.79
CA VAL A 31 0.77 0.71 -7.59
C VAL A 31 1.94 1.18 -6.73
N MET A 32 2.90 0.29 -6.55
CA MET A 32 4.10 0.53 -5.77
C MET A 32 5.30 0.56 -6.70
N GLY A 33 6.22 1.48 -6.47
CA GLY A 33 7.48 1.53 -7.19
C GLY A 33 8.42 0.42 -6.73
N ASP A 34 9.72 0.59 -7.03
CA ASP A 34 10.74 -0.40 -6.73
C ASP A 34 11.22 -0.31 -5.29
N GLN A 35 11.66 -1.43 -4.75
CA GLN A 35 12.31 -1.52 -3.44
C GLN A 35 11.44 -1.00 -2.28
N CYS A 36 10.14 -1.17 -2.41
CA CYS A 36 9.19 -0.87 -1.34
C CYS A 36 9.07 -2.05 -0.39
N SER A 37 8.66 -1.78 0.84
CA SER A 37 8.43 -2.83 1.83
C SER A 37 7.15 -2.57 2.62
N ILE A 38 6.34 -3.61 2.75
CA ILE A 38 5.11 -3.59 3.55
C ILE A 38 5.29 -4.61 4.67
N TRP A 39 5.23 -4.15 5.90
CA TRP A 39 5.61 -4.94 7.05
C TRP A 39 4.42 -5.63 7.72
N PHE A 40 4.67 -6.26 8.87
CA PHE A 40 3.69 -7.15 9.49
C PHE A 40 2.43 -6.42 9.92
N ASN A 41 1.26 -6.98 9.62
CA ASN A 41 -0.05 -6.44 9.94
C ASN A 41 -0.38 -5.11 9.26
N ALA A 42 0.46 -4.63 8.36
CA ALA A 42 0.15 -3.41 7.61
C ALA A 42 -0.93 -3.69 6.55
N VAL A 43 -1.76 -2.70 6.29
CA VAL A 43 -2.87 -2.80 5.34
C VAL A 43 -2.82 -1.64 4.38
N VAL A 44 -2.78 -1.94 3.08
CA VAL A 44 -2.81 -0.94 2.01
C VAL A 44 -4.08 -1.19 1.19
N ARG A 45 -5.06 -0.31 1.34
CA ARG A 45 -6.39 -0.50 0.77
C ARG A 45 -6.69 0.50 -0.33
N GLY A 46 -6.48 0.10 -1.58
CA GLY A 46 -6.92 0.84 -2.75
C GLY A 46 -8.27 0.33 -3.26
N ASP A 47 -9.19 0.04 -2.35
CA ASP A 47 -10.46 -0.58 -2.70
C ASP A 47 -11.54 0.42 -3.11
N VAL A 48 -11.45 1.66 -2.66
CA VAL A 48 -12.42 2.70 -3.02
C VAL A 48 -11.80 3.85 -3.82
N ASN A 49 -10.49 3.93 -3.90
CA ASN A 49 -9.78 4.88 -4.75
C ASN A 49 -8.32 4.40 -4.89
N SER A 50 -7.50 5.14 -5.62
CA SER A 50 -6.15 4.69 -5.96
C SER A 50 -5.11 5.08 -4.91
N ILE A 51 -4.12 4.20 -4.74
CA ILE A 51 -2.93 4.47 -3.96
C ILE A 51 -1.71 4.32 -4.89
N ARG A 52 -0.87 5.33 -4.92
CA ARG A 52 0.35 5.33 -5.72
C ARG A 52 1.54 5.63 -4.83
N MET A 53 2.53 4.76 -4.85
CA MET A 53 3.76 4.91 -4.09
C MET A 53 4.95 5.00 -5.03
N GLY A 54 5.87 5.90 -4.72
CA GLY A 54 7.15 5.96 -5.40
C GLY A 54 8.07 4.80 -5.01
N ASN A 55 9.38 5.00 -5.17
CA ASN A 55 10.38 3.98 -4.87
C ASN A 55 10.86 4.09 -3.42
N LYS A 56 11.30 2.97 -2.86
CA LYS A 56 11.91 2.91 -1.53
C LYS A 56 11.00 3.46 -0.43
N VAL A 57 9.72 3.15 -0.54
CA VAL A 57 8.72 3.47 0.49
C VAL A 57 8.62 2.28 1.43
N ASN A 58 8.64 2.52 2.74
CA ASN A 58 8.33 1.46 3.67
C ASN A 58 7.07 1.79 4.47
N VAL A 59 6.20 0.81 4.55
CA VAL A 59 4.97 0.86 5.35
C VAL A 59 5.16 -0.08 6.52
N GLN A 60 5.39 0.49 7.69
CA GLN A 60 5.83 -0.27 8.84
C GLN A 60 4.67 -0.99 9.53
N ASP A 61 5.01 -1.78 10.54
CA ASP A 61 4.08 -2.70 11.17
C ASP A 61 2.80 -2.02 11.64
N GLY A 62 1.66 -2.60 11.28
CA GLY A 62 0.36 -2.14 11.71
C GLY A 62 -0.16 -0.85 11.07
N ALA A 63 0.60 -0.24 10.16
CA ALA A 63 0.13 0.97 9.47
C ALA A 63 -1.03 0.65 8.52
N VAL A 64 -1.91 1.62 8.32
CA VAL A 64 -3.06 1.48 7.43
C VAL A 64 -3.09 2.65 6.46
N LEU A 65 -3.15 2.35 5.16
CA LEU A 65 -3.35 3.32 4.09
C LEU A 65 -4.73 3.10 3.49
N HIS A 66 -5.52 4.16 3.41
CA HIS A 66 -6.91 4.08 2.98
C HIS A 66 -7.35 5.38 2.28
N CYS A 67 -8.26 5.26 1.34
CA CYS A 67 -8.79 6.39 0.57
C CYS A 67 -10.25 6.69 0.94
N THR A 68 -10.74 7.84 0.50
CA THR A 68 -12.17 8.17 0.60
C THR A 68 -12.84 7.89 -0.74
N TYR A 69 -13.96 7.19 -0.70
CA TYR A 69 -14.69 6.76 -1.89
C TYR A 69 -15.04 7.97 -2.78
N GLN A 70 -14.67 7.88 -4.05
CA GLN A 70 -14.91 8.88 -5.09
C GLN A 70 -14.43 10.31 -4.77
N LYS A 71 -13.64 10.49 -3.71
CA LYS A 71 -13.19 11.83 -3.32
C LYS A 71 -11.69 11.98 -3.35
N THR A 72 -10.99 11.12 -2.64
CA THR A 72 -9.55 11.29 -2.45
C THR A 72 -8.78 10.02 -2.75
N LYS A 73 -7.58 10.21 -3.26
CA LYS A 73 -6.58 9.17 -3.47
C LYS A 73 -5.37 9.47 -2.60
N VAL A 74 -4.48 8.49 -2.51
CA VAL A 74 -3.23 8.64 -1.75
C VAL A 74 -2.06 8.59 -2.73
N VAL A 75 -1.20 9.59 -2.67
CA VAL A 75 0.04 9.63 -3.45
C VAL A 75 1.21 9.81 -2.49
N ILE A 76 2.14 8.89 -2.54
CA ILE A 76 3.31 8.86 -1.66
C ILE A 76 4.55 8.95 -2.53
N GLY A 77 5.42 9.93 -2.22
CA GLY A 77 6.66 10.14 -2.98
C GLY A 77 7.70 9.06 -2.70
N ASN A 78 8.93 9.30 -3.17
CA ASN A 78 10.03 8.38 -2.97
C ASN A 78 10.63 8.50 -1.56
N ASN A 79 11.21 7.43 -1.06
CA ASN A 79 11.96 7.41 0.20
C ASN A 79 11.13 7.82 1.42
N VAL A 80 9.84 7.50 1.41
CA VAL A 80 8.93 7.80 2.52
C VAL A 80 8.84 6.62 3.46
N SER A 81 8.96 6.89 4.76
CA SER A 81 8.72 5.90 5.82
C SER A 81 7.40 6.22 6.50
N ILE A 82 6.51 5.25 6.51
CA ILE A 82 5.21 5.35 7.20
C ILE A 82 5.35 4.54 8.48
N GLY A 83 5.35 5.23 9.62
CA GLY A 83 5.67 4.63 10.90
C GLY A 83 4.67 3.60 11.38
N HIS A 84 5.05 2.88 12.44
CA HIS A 84 4.22 1.83 13.03
C HIS A 84 2.86 2.37 13.44
N ASN A 85 1.81 1.65 13.12
CA ASN A 85 0.42 1.99 13.46
C ASN A 85 -0.06 3.34 12.94
N ALA A 86 0.64 3.95 11.99
CA ALA A 86 0.18 5.19 11.40
C ALA A 86 -1.07 4.95 10.54
N LEU A 87 -1.93 5.96 10.49
CA LEU A 87 -3.06 5.96 9.57
C LEU A 87 -2.83 7.05 8.53
N VAL A 88 -2.72 6.64 7.28
CA VAL A 88 -2.63 7.56 6.14
C VAL A 88 -3.94 7.49 5.38
N HIS A 89 -4.65 8.58 5.37
CA HIS A 89 -5.99 8.64 4.80
C HIS A 89 -6.08 9.76 3.78
N GLY A 90 -6.52 9.44 2.61
CA GLY A 90 -6.75 10.43 1.56
C GLY A 90 -8.15 11.01 1.57
#